data_ffde0d8c8d4a9fb6f2799ac389cc12d5
#
_entry.id   ffde0d8c8d4a9fb6f2799ac389cc12d5
#
_cell.length_a   1.000
_cell.length_b   1.000
_cell.length_c   1.000
_cell.angle_alpha   90.00
_cell.angle_beta   90.00
_cell.angle_gamma   90.00
#
_symmetry.space_group_name_H-M   'P 1'
#
loop_
_entity.id
_entity.type
_entity.pdbx_description
1 polymer ?
#
loop_
_entity_poly.entity_id
_entity_poly.type
_entity_poly.pdbx_seq_one_letter_code
_entity_poly.pdbx_strand_id
1 'polypeptide(L)'
;MTTASIYAAATRGPAYPPSETDLRDIVVAGVVLPRRAAAALLLATALVLLDVTRTLVTPELLGLPADAGAMARAVQRFGLFFAVPLAVIVLAFRDDPRRYGLRIGEWRWGAGLLVAGVVVMTPIIVSLASQPDFRAYYGRPAGSLPEVVATYALELLSAEFVLRGFLLFALLRRVGPLALLVVQVPFIFAHIGKPEPELWSTFFGGAVFAWLNWRTGSIVWSGLGHVYILVLMIVAAGGIRS
;
A
#
# COMPACT_ATOMS: atom_id res chain seq x y z
N MET A 1 1.04 25.88 19.96
CA MET A 1 1.55 25.99 18.57
C MET A 1 0.51 26.78 17.78
N THR A 2 0.91 27.80 17.02
CA THR A 2 0.01 28.55 16.16
C THR A 2 -0.36 27.72 14.93
N THR A 3 -1.51 28.00 14.31
CA THR A 3 -1.94 27.34 13.04
C THR A 3 -0.86 27.42 11.95
N ALA A 4 -0.15 28.54 11.87
CA ALA A 4 0.98 28.73 10.95
C ALA A 4 2.15 27.78 11.25
N SER A 5 2.43 27.49 12.53
CA SER A 5 3.51 26.56 12.92
C SER A 5 3.13 25.10 12.64
N ILE A 6 1.86 24.75 12.77
CA ILE A 6 1.35 23.41 12.43
C ILE A 6 1.39 23.21 10.90
N TYR A 7 0.94 24.21 10.13
CA TYR A 7 1.00 24.16 8.67
C TYR A 7 2.45 24.05 8.16
N ALA A 8 3.37 24.85 8.68
CA ALA A 8 4.78 24.79 8.33
C ALA A 8 5.42 23.43 8.72
N ALA A 9 5.03 22.85 9.84
CA ALA A 9 5.51 21.52 10.26
C ALA A 9 4.92 20.40 9.39
N ALA A 10 3.68 20.51 8.97
CA ALA A 10 3.03 19.54 8.08
C ALA A 10 3.57 19.59 6.64
N THR A 11 3.89 20.78 6.14
CA THR A 11 4.38 20.99 4.77
C THR A 11 5.89 20.79 4.62
N ARG A 12 6.66 20.92 5.69
CA ARG A 12 8.10 20.56 5.70
C ARG A 12 8.24 19.06 5.91
N GLY A 13 8.13 18.30 4.83
CA GLY A 13 8.40 16.87 4.85
C GLY A 13 9.89 16.57 5.01
N PRO A 14 10.23 15.35 5.43
CA PRO A 14 11.62 14.92 5.51
C PRO A 14 12.25 14.91 4.12
N ALA A 15 13.52 15.31 4.05
CA ALA A 15 14.31 15.15 2.85
C ALA A 15 14.72 13.69 2.68
N TYR A 16 14.66 13.20 1.46
CA TYR A 16 15.15 11.88 1.05
C TYR A 16 16.33 12.06 0.09
N PRO A 17 17.54 12.39 0.60
CA PRO A 17 18.68 12.65 -0.26
C PRO A 17 19.04 11.39 -1.05
N PRO A 18 19.31 11.53 -2.36
CA PRO A 18 19.80 10.42 -3.18
C PRO A 18 21.20 10.00 -2.74
N SER A 19 21.47 8.71 -2.79
CA SER A 19 22.83 8.17 -2.75
C SER A 19 23.44 8.23 -4.15
N GLU A 20 24.76 8.04 -4.27
CA GLU A 20 25.42 7.95 -5.57
C GLU A 20 24.78 6.89 -6.48
N THR A 21 24.35 5.77 -5.89
CA THR A 21 23.68 4.70 -6.65
C THR A 21 22.27 5.06 -7.10
N ASP A 22 21.57 5.95 -6.39
CA ASP A 22 20.25 6.47 -6.81
C ASP A 22 20.41 7.44 -8.00
N LEU A 23 21.56 8.10 -8.12
CA LEU A 23 21.88 9.03 -9.19
C LEU A 23 22.39 8.36 -10.48
N ARG A 24 22.67 7.05 -10.45
CA ARG A 24 23.11 6.32 -11.63
C ARG A 24 22.01 6.19 -12.67
N ASP A 25 22.35 6.54 -13.90
CA ASP A 25 21.48 6.40 -15.06
C ASP A 25 21.85 5.15 -15.87
N ILE A 26 20.92 4.74 -16.72
CA ILE A 26 21.10 3.72 -17.77
C ILE A 26 20.57 4.28 -19.08
N VAL A 27 21.23 3.96 -20.18
CA VAL A 27 20.77 4.33 -21.52
C VAL A 27 20.13 3.12 -22.18
N VAL A 28 18.85 3.24 -22.55
CA VAL A 28 18.09 2.21 -23.26
C VAL A 28 17.52 2.81 -24.52
N ALA A 29 17.90 2.28 -25.67
CA ALA A 29 17.47 2.77 -27.00
C ALA A 29 17.65 4.30 -27.16
N GLY A 30 18.75 4.87 -26.65
CA GLY A 30 19.04 6.31 -26.72
C GLY A 30 18.34 7.17 -25.64
N VAL A 31 17.47 6.59 -24.81
CA VAL A 31 16.79 7.29 -23.71
C VAL A 31 17.58 7.11 -22.41
N VAL A 32 17.88 8.21 -21.73
CA VAL A 32 18.54 8.20 -20.42
C VAL A 32 17.50 8.02 -19.33
N LEU A 33 17.58 6.94 -18.55
CA LEU A 33 16.64 6.60 -17.50
C LEU A 33 17.36 6.49 -16.14
N PRO A 34 16.76 7.00 -15.05
CA PRO A 34 17.26 6.80 -13.70
C PRO A 34 17.13 5.33 -13.31
N ARG A 35 18.26 4.61 -13.25
CA ARG A 35 18.31 3.14 -13.20
C ARG A 35 17.43 2.52 -12.10
N ARG A 36 17.58 2.96 -10.83
CA ARG A 36 16.82 2.41 -9.71
C ARG A 36 15.34 2.78 -9.76
N ALA A 37 15.04 4.03 -10.08
CA ALA A 37 13.66 4.50 -10.17
C ALA A 37 12.90 3.81 -11.31
N ALA A 38 13.54 3.66 -12.47
CA ALA A 38 12.96 2.93 -13.62
C ALA A 38 12.77 1.44 -13.29
N ALA A 39 13.77 0.79 -12.70
CA ALA A 39 13.66 -0.62 -12.29
C ALA A 39 12.55 -0.82 -11.25
N ALA A 40 12.41 0.09 -10.26
CA ALA A 40 11.35 0.00 -9.27
C ALA A 40 9.96 0.19 -9.89
N LEU A 41 9.81 1.13 -10.82
CA LEU A 41 8.54 1.37 -11.50
C LEU A 41 8.14 0.17 -12.38
N LEU A 42 9.06 -0.33 -13.19
CA LEU A 42 8.81 -1.48 -14.06
C LEU A 42 8.50 -2.74 -13.24
N LEU A 43 9.28 -3.00 -12.20
CA LEU A 43 9.05 -4.17 -11.34
C LEU A 43 7.71 -4.07 -10.61
N ALA A 44 7.41 -2.97 -9.93
CA ALA A 44 6.14 -2.80 -9.23
C ALA A 44 4.94 -2.97 -10.18
N THR A 45 5.02 -2.37 -11.38
CA THR A 45 3.98 -2.51 -12.40
C THR A 45 3.83 -3.96 -12.86
N ALA A 46 4.94 -4.66 -13.12
CA ALA A 46 4.92 -6.07 -13.53
C ALA A 46 4.36 -6.98 -12.45
N LEU A 47 4.70 -6.74 -11.18
CA LEU A 47 4.18 -7.53 -10.05
C LEU A 47 2.68 -7.32 -9.87
N VAL A 48 2.18 -6.08 -9.96
CA VAL A 48 0.73 -5.79 -9.92
C VAL A 48 0.02 -6.46 -11.11
N LEU A 49 0.57 -6.35 -12.32
CA LEU A 49 -0.01 -6.99 -13.50
C LEU A 49 -0.05 -8.51 -13.35
N LEU A 50 1.01 -9.11 -12.82
CA LEU A 50 1.07 -10.55 -12.55
C LEU A 50 0.02 -10.98 -11.53
N ASP A 51 -0.15 -10.21 -10.43
CA ASP A 51 -1.15 -10.50 -9.39
C ASP A 51 -2.60 -10.45 -9.93
N VAL A 52 -2.93 -9.46 -10.77
CA VAL A 52 -4.30 -9.32 -11.29
C VAL A 52 -4.61 -10.28 -12.45
N THR A 53 -3.59 -10.80 -13.14
CA THR A 53 -3.78 -11.68 -14.31
C THR A 53 -3.53 -13.15 -14.04
N ARG A 54 -2.88 -13.52 -12.92
CA ARG A 54 -2.46 -14.90 -12.62
C ARG A 54 -2.76 -15.27 -11.17
N THR A 55 -3.34 -16.44 -10.98
CA THR A 55 -3.39 -17.13 -9.70
C THR A 55 -2.18 -18.07 -9.62
N LEU A 56 -1.17 -17.70 -8.84
CA LEU A 56 0.08 -18.48 -8.68
C LEU A 56 0.02 -19.36 -7.43
N VAL A 57 -0.78 -18.97 -6.45
CA VAL A 57 -0.94 -19.70 -5.18
C VAL A 57 -2.42 -20.03 -5.01
N THR A 58 -2.71 -21.32 -4.90
CA THR A 58 -4.06 -21.82 -4.64
C THR A 58 -4.17 -22.37 -3.21
N PRO A 59 -5.38 -22.51 -2.64
CA PRO A 59 -5.55 -23.15 -1.33
C PRO A 59 -4.92 -24.55 -1.26
N GLU A 60 -5.11 -25.35 -2.31
CA GLU A 60 -4.58 -26.72 -2.37
C GLU A 60 -3.06 -26.77 -2.28
N LEU A 61 -2.36 -25.82 -2.94
CA LEU A 61 -0.90 -25.68 -2.87
C LEU A 61 -0.41 -25.45 -1.43
N LEU A 62 -1.23 -24.78 -0.62
CA LEU A 62 -0.94 -24.48 0.78
C LEU A 62 -1.47 -25.54 1.75
N GLY A 63 -2.14 -26.58 1.26
CA GLY A 63 -2.83 -27.56 2.11
C GLY A 63 -4.01 -26.97 2.90
N LEU A 64 -4.63 -25.91 2.38
CA LEU A 64 -5.77 -25.24 2.99
C LEU A 64 -7.09 -25.71 2.39
N PRO A 65 -8.23 -25.52 3.10
CA PRO A 65 -9.54 -25.78 2.56
C PRO A 65 -9.83 -24.96 1.29
N ALA A 66 -10.64 -25.47 0.37
CA ALA A 66 -10.93 -24.83 -0.91
C ALA A 66 -11.55 -23.41 -0.78
N ASP A 67 -12.21 -23.11 0.33
CA ASP A 67 -12.80 -21.80 0.63
C ASP A 67 -11.77 -20.77 1.18
N ALA A 68 -10.51 -21.17 1.41
CA ALA A 68 -9.43 -20.31 1.87
C ALA A 68 -8.76 -19.48 0.76
N GLY A 69 -9.47 -19.18 -0.33
CA GLY A 69 -8.95 -18.43 -1.48
C GLY A 69 -8.43 -17.03 -1.13
N ALA A 70 -9.00 -16.38 -0.13
CA ALA A 70 -8.51 -15.07 0.35
C ALA A 70 -7.12 -15.18 0.98
N MET A 71 -6.89 -16.22 1.81
CA MET A 71 -5.57 -16.48 2.43
C MET A 71 -4.54 -16.86 1.36
N ALA A 72 -4.90 -17.72 0.40
CA ALA A 72 -4.00 -18.07 -0.70
C ALA A 72 -3.56 -16.82 -1.50
N ARG A 73 -4.49 -15.91 -1.77
CA ARG A 73 -4.17 -14.61 -2.40
C ARG A 73 -3.27 -13.74 -1.52
N ALA A 74 -3.51 -13.70 -0.21
CA ALA A 74 -2.67 -12.94 0.72
C ALA A 74 -1.23 -13.48 0.73
N VAL A 75 -1.05 -14.82 0.69
CA VAL A 75 0.27 -15.45 0.56
C VAL A 75 0.93 -15.13 -0.78
N GLN A 76 0.17 -15.19 -1.90
CA GLN A 76 0.68 -14.75 -3.20
C GLN A 76 1.18 -13.31 -3.15
N ARG A 77 0.40 -12.39 -2.60
CA ARG A 77 0.77 -10.98 -2.47
C ARG A 77 1.96 -10.77 -1.54
N PHE A 78 2.06 -11.53 -0.46
CA PHE A 78 3.26 -11.51 0.36
C PHE A 78 4.50 -11.89 -0.44
N GLY A 79 4.44 -12.95 -1.24
CA GLY A 79 5.53 -13.34 -2.13
C GLY A 79 5.88 -12.24 -3.14
N LEU A 80 4.88 -11.79 -3.91
CA LEU A 80 5.07 -10.83 -4.99
C LEU A 80 5.38 -9.41 -4.49
N PHE A 81 4.65 -8.94 -3.47
CA PHE A 81 4.65 -7.52 -3.09
C PHE A 81 5.54 -7.20 -1.89
N PHE A 82 5.95 -8.22 -1.13
CA PHE A 82 6.89 -8.04 -0.03
C PHE A 82 8.22 -8.74 -0.30
N ALA A 83 8.23 -10.07 -0.50
CA ALA A 83 9.46 -10.83 -0.59
C ALA A 83 10.30 -10.46 -1.84
N VAL A 84 9.68 -10.34 -3.02
CA VAL A 84 10.40 -9.97 -4.26
C VAL A 84 10.99 -8.56 -4.18
N PRO A 85 10.25 -7.48 -3.83
CA PRO A 85 10.85 -6.16 -3.68
C PRO A 85 11.92 -6.10 -2.59
N LEU A 86 11.74 -6.81 -1.47
CA LEU A 86 12.74 -6.89 -0.41
C LEU A 86 14.04 -7.54 -0.92
N ALA A 87 13.92 -8.66 -1.66
CA ALA A 87 15.07 -9.31 -2.27
C ALA A 87 15.79 -8.38 -3.27
N VAL A 88 15.05 -7.62 -4.07
CA VAL A 88 15.64 -6.63 -4.99
C VAL A 88 16.37 -5.51 -4.24
N ILE A 89 15.79 -4.99 -3.15
CA ILE A 89 16.46 -3.98 -2.31
C ILE A 89 17.79 -4.53 -1.77
N VAL A 90 17.76 -5.72 -1.16
CA VAL A 90 18.93 -6.28 -0.47
C VAL A 90 19.97 -6.80 -1.45
N LEU A 91 19.56 -7.59 -2.45
CA LEU A 91 20.48 -8.30 -3.32
C LEU A 91 20.91 -7.51 -4.55
N ALA A 92 19.97 -6.83 -5.22
CA ALA A 92 20.25 -6.11 -6.46
C ALA A 92 20.64 -4.64 -6.21
N PHE A 93 19.90 -3.94 -5.36
CA PHE A 93 20.22 -2.55 -5.03
C PHE A 93 21.30 -2.45 -3.95
N ARG A 94 21.50 -3.51 -3.16
CA ARG A 94 22.43 -3.56 -2.02
C ARG A 94 22.22 -2.38 -1.08
N ASP A 95 20.96 -2.15 -0.73
CA ASP A 95 20.51 -1.00 0.05
C ASP A 95 19.80 -1.45 1.33
N ASP A 96 19.66 -0.55 2.31
CA ASP A 96 18.98 -0.82 3.57
C ASP A 96 17.44 -0.77 3.37
N PRO A 97 16.69 -1.83 3.70
CA PRO A 97 15.22 -1.84 3.65
C PRO A 97 14.55 -0.72 4.46
N ARG A 98 15.21 -0.20 5.50
CA ARG A 98 14.71 0.95 6.27
C ARG A 98 14.57 2.21 5.44
N ARG A 99 15.37 2.36 4.39
CA ARG A 99 15.26 3.46 3.42
C ARG A 99 14.01 3.36 2.54
N TYR A 100 13.32 2.22 2.57
CA TYR A 100 12.08 1.91 1.86
C TYR A 100 10.88 1.81 2.80
N GLY A 101 10.94 2.47 3.94
CA GLY A 101 9.81 2.60 4.87
C GLY A 101 9.63 1.44 5.84
N LEU A 102 10.50 0.41 5.85
CA LEU A 102 10.49 -0.67 6.85
C LEU A 102 11.09 -0.21 8.18
N ARG A 103 10.46 0.76 8.78
CA ARG A 103 10.80 1.36 10.08
C ARG A 103 9.58 2.05 10.65
N ILE A 104 9.57 2.30 11.97
CA ILE A 104 8.47 3.03 12.62
C ILE A 104 8.41 4.51 12.16
N GLY A 105 9.57 5.10 11.84
CA GLY A 105 9.66 6.49 11.37
C GLY A 105 9.20 7.51 12.41
N GLU A 106 8.61 8.61 11.95
CA GLU A 106 8.06 9.69 12.79
C GLU A 106 6.76 9.25 13.47
N TRP A 107 6.88 8.42 14.50
CA TRP A 107 5.76 7.72 15.13
C TRP A 107 4.67 8.66 15.69
N ARG A 108 5.05 9.84 16.19
CA ARG A 108 4.09 10.81 16.75
C ARG A 108 3.14 11.34 15.67
N TRP A 109 3.67 11.68 14.50
CA TRP A 109 2.87 12.06 13.34
C TRP A 109 2.08 10.86 12.82
N GLY A 110 2.72 9.70 12.71
CA GLY A 110 2.07 8.48 12.24
C GLY A 110 0.87 8.08 13.11
N ALA A 111 1.05 7.99 14.42
CA ALA A 111 -0.02 7.65 15.35
C ALA A 111 -1.13 8.72 15.37
N GLY A 112 -0.78 10.01 15.39
CA GLY A 112 -1.75 11.10 15.38
C GLY A 112 -2.61 11.11 14.11
N LEU A 113 -1.99 10.93 12.94
CA LEU A 113 -2.70 10.88 11.66
C LEU A 113 -3.52 9.59 11.50
N LEU A 114 -3.02 8.45 12.02
CA LEU A 114 -3.80 7.21 12.05
C LEU A 114 -5.07 7.37 12.90
N VAL A 115 -4.95 7.92 14.11
CA VAL A 115 -6.11 8.17 14.99
C VAL A 115 -7.10 9.14 14.31
N ALA A 116 -6.61 10.23 13.74
CA ALA A 116 -7.48 11.16 13.00
C ALA A 116 -8.17 10.46 11.81
N GLY A 117 -7.43 9.64 11.06
CA GLY A 117 -7.99 8.82 9.98
C GLY A 117 -9.06 7.85 10.45
N VAL A 118 -8.84 7.15 11.58
CA VAL A 118 -9.83 6.26 12.20
C VAL A 118 -11.10 7.03 12.56
N VAL A 119 -10.98 8.17 13.23
CA VAL A 119 -12.14 8.99 13.63
C VAL A 119 -12.95 9.47 12.41
N VAL A 120 -12.27 9.93 11.37
CA VAL A 120 -12.94 10.45 10.16
C VAL A 120 -13.52 9.33 9.30
N MET A 121 -12.77 8.23 9.12
CA MET A 121 -13.19 7.16 8.20
C MET A 121 -14.24 6.24 8.78
N THR A 122 -14.32 6.07 10.11
CA THR A 122 -15.32 5.19 10.73
C THR A 122 -16.75 5.50 10.30
N PRO A 123 -17.29 6.72 10.48
CA PRO A 123 -18.65 7.03 10.07
C PRO A 123 -18.85 6.93 8.56
N ILE A 124 -17.84 7.27 7.76
CA ILE A 124 -17.90 7.16 6.30
C ILE A 124 -18.04 5.69 5.88
N ILE A 125 -17.20 4.82 6.42
CA ILE A 125 -17.20 3.38 6.10
C ILE A 125 -18.52 2.73 6.54
N VAL A 126 -19.00 3.01 7.75
CA VAL A 126 -20.27 2.47 8.25
C VAL A 126 -21.45 2.91 7.35
N SER A 127 -21.45 4.15 6.90
CA SER A 127 -22.46 4.65 5.96
C SER A 127 -22.36 3.95 4.60
N LEU A 128 -21.16 3.83 4.02
CA LEU A 128 -20.94 3.17 2.73
C LEU A 128 -21.28 1.68 2.79
N ALA A 129 -20.91 0.99 3.86
CA ALA A 129 -21.18 -0.43 4.06
C ALA A 129 -22.69 -0.76 4.06
N SER A 130 -23.56 0.21 4.33
CA SER A 130 -25.03 0.03 4.25
C SER A 130 -25.56 0.03 2.81
N GLN A 131 -24.79 0.51 1.84
CA GLN A 131 -25.22 0.60 0.44
C GLN A 131 -25.21 -0.79 -0.23
N PRO A 132 -26.14 -1.05 -1.17
CA PRO A 132 -26.29 -2.37 -1.81
C PRO A 132 -25.01 -2.88 -2.48
N ASP A 133 -24.28 -2.02 -3.20
CA ASP A 133 -23.09 -2.39 -3.94
C ASP A 133 -21.94 -2.81 -2.99
N PHE A 134 -21.77 -2.08 -1.88
CA PHE A 134 -20.79 -2.43 -0.86
C PHE A 134 -21.14 -3.72 -0.13
N ARG A 135 -22.43 -3.95 0.20
CA ARG A 135 -22.88 -5.21 0.78
C ARG A 135 -22.69 -6.39 -0.17
N ALA A 136 -22.99 -6.21 -1.45
CA ALA A 136 -22.79 -7.25 -2.45
C ALA A 136 -21.31 -7.62 -2.62
N TYR A 137 -20.41 -6.66 -2.46
CA TYR A 137 -18.97 -6.86 -2.61
C TYR A 137 -18.32 -7.38 -1.32
N TYR A 138 -18.53 -6.71 -0.18
CA TYR A 138 -17.85 -6.95 1.10
C TYR A 138 -18.63 -7.81 2.10
N GLY A 139 -19.95 -7.96 1.93
CA GLY A 139 -20.80 -8.76 2.81
C GLY A 139 -20.74 -10.26 2.57
N ARG A 140 -19.90 -10.72 1.64
CA ARG A 140 -19.69 -12.16 1.41
C ARG A 140 -18.92 -12.75 2.58
N PRO A 141 -19.30 -13.99 3.03
CA PRO A 141 -18.60 -14.62 4.16
C PRO A 141 -17.08 -14.70 3.92
N ALA A 142 -16.33 -13.98 4.73
CA ALA A 142 -14.88 -13.85 4.59
C ALA A 142 -14.09 -14.68 5.65
N GLY A 143 -14.77 -15.16 6.70
CA GLY A 143 -14.15 -15.89 7.81
C GLY A 143 -14.50 -15.29 9.17
N SER A 144 -13.93 -15.83 10.23
CA SER A 144 -13.97 -15.24 11.58
C SER A 144 -13.18 -13.93 11.61
N LEU A 145 -13.45 -13.06 12.58
CA LEU A 145 -12.74 -11.77 12.69
C LEU A 145 -11.20 -11.94 12.78
N PRO A 146 -10.63 -12.87 13.58
CA PRO A 146 -9.18 -13.08 13.60
C PRO A 146 -8.61 -13.51 12.24
N GLU A 147 -9.31 -14.39 11.51
CA GLU A 147 -8.88 -14.84 10.18
C GLU A 147 -8.90 -13.68 9.18
N VAL A 148 -9.95 -12.86 9.19
CA VAL A 148 -10.06 -11.67 8.35
C VAL A 148 -8.94 -10.68 8.64
N VAL A 149 -8.69 -10.39 9.93
CA VAL A 149 -7.59 -9.48 10.32
C VAL A 149 -6.24 -10.02 9.87
N ALA A 150 -5.94 -11.30 10.11
CA ALA A 150 -4.66 -11.90 9.74
C ALA A 150 -4.46 -11.92 8.21
N THR A 151 -5.48 -12.35 7.46
CA THR A 151 -5.45 -12.43 6.00
C THR A 151 -5.21 -11.05 5.37
N TYR A 152 -6.02 -10.06 5.76
CA TYR A 152 -5.92 -8.75 5.14
C TYR A 152 -4.77 -7.91 5.69
N ALA A 153 -4.27 -8.18 6.90
CA ALA A 153 -3.01 -7.59 7.35
C ALA A 153 -1.84 -8.07 6.49
N LEU A 154 -1.74 -9.39 6.23
CA LEU A 154 -0.71 -9.94 5.35
C LEU A 154 -0.79 -9.36 3.94
N GLU A 155 -2.01 -9.31 3.37
CA GLU A 155 -2.26 -8.81 2.03
C GLU A 155 -1.92 -7.31 1.89
N LEU A 156 -2.48 -6.47 2.76
CA LEU A 156 -2.41 -5.02 2.62
C LEU A 156 -1.06 -4.44 3.04
N LEU A 157 -0.41 -4.98 4.08
CA LEU A 157 0.94 -4.55 4.42
C LEU A 157 1.92 -4.87 3.29
N SER A 158 1.73 -5.99 2.59
CA SER A 158 2.52 -6.33 1.41
C SER A 158 2.27 -5.37 0.25
N ALA A 159 1.00 -5.03 -0.02
CA ALA A 159 0.63 -4.06 -1.05
C ALA A 159 1.16 -2.65 -0.73
N GLU A 160 1.09 -2.22 0.53
CA GLU A 160 1.70 -0.96 0.97
C GLU A 160 3.22 -0.98 0.77
N PHE A 161 3.87 -2.12 1.02
CA PHE A 161 5.32 -2.20 0.84
C PHE A 161 5.74 -2.07 -0.63
N VAL A 162 5.11 -2.77 -1.57
CA VAL A 162 5.50 -2.65 -2.99
C VAL A 162 5.25 -1.25 -3.53
N LEU A 163 4.10 -0.63 -3.21
CA LEU A 163 3.71 0.65 -3.81
C LEU A 163 4.28 1.85 -3.04
N ARG A 164 4.13 1.86 -1.72
CA ARG A 164 4.46 3.02 -0.87
C ARG A 164 5.73 2.83 -0.05
N GLY A 165 6.28 1.63 -0.04
CA GLY A 165 7.64 1.35 0.42
C GLY A 165 8.61 1.39 -0.76
N PHE A 166 8.67 0.30 -1.52
CA PHE A 166 9.65 0.08 -2.58
C PHE A 166 9.57 1.14 -3.69
N LEU A 167 8.41 1.29 -4.34
CA LEU A 167 8.25 2.22 -5.46
C LEU A 167 8.35 3.69 -5.02
N LEU A 168 7.57 4.10 -4.03
CA LEU A 168 7.53 5.50 -3.58
C LEU A 168 8.92 6.00 -3.17
N PHE A 169 9.61 5.28 -2.28
CA PHE A 169 10.90 5.75 -1.77
C PHE A 169 12.02 5.67 -2.82
N ALA A 170 11.96 4.75 -3.79
CA ALA A 170 12.86 4.77 -4.94
C ALA A 170 12.66 6.01 -5.82
N LEU A 171 11.42 6.40 -6.07
CA LEU A 171 11.08 7.57 -6.87
C LEU A 171 11.37 8.89 -6.13
N LEU A 172 11.05 8.98 -4.84
CA LEU A 172 11.26 10.20 -4.02
C LEU A 172 12.70 10.71 -4.11
N ARG A 173 13.67 9.81 -4.13
CA ARG A 173 15.10 10.15 -4.21
C ARG A 173 15.52 10.72 -5.57
N ARG A 174 14.72 10.53 -6.60
CA ARG A 174 15.06 10.95 -7.97
C ARG A 174 14.15 12.06 -8.50
N VAL A 175 12.85 11.98 -8.23
CA VAL A 175 11.85 12.92 -8.77
C VAL A 175 11.15 13.73 -7.66
N GLY A 176 11.57 13.55 -6.41
CA GLY A 176 11.01 14.28 -5.28
C GLY A 176 9.51 14.02 -5.09
N PRO A 177 8.74 15.03 -4.62
CA PRO A 177 7.32 14.89 -4.30
C PRO A 177 6.41 14.43 -5.45
N LEU A 178 6.86 14.56 -6.70
CA LEU A 178 6.11 14.02 -7.86
C LEU A 178 5.86 12.50 -7.71
N ALA A 179 6.75 11.80 -7.00
CA ALA A 179 6.57 10.38 -6.68
C ALA A 179 5.22 10.08 -6.02
N LEU A 180 4.68 10.99 -5.19
CA LEU A 180 3.38 10.85 -4.52
C LEU A 180 2.22 10.67 -5.52
N LEU A 181 2.32 11.28 -6.68
CA LEU A 181 1.33 11.17 -7.75
C LEU A 181 1.57 9.93 -8.63
N VAL A 182 2.83 9.63 -8.94
CA VAL A 182 3.18 8.49 -9.79
C VAL A 182 2.72 7.17 -9.18
N VAL A 183 2.86 6.98 -7.87
CA VAL A 183 2.44 5.73 -7.21
C VAL A 183 0.92 5.53 -7.16
N GLN A 184 0.12 6.58 -7.46
CA GLN A 184 -1.34 6.44 -7.55
C GLN A 184 -1.75 5.60 -8.76
N VAL A 185 -1.00 5.63 -9.84
CA VAL A 185 -1.36 4.94 -11.09
C VAL A 185 -1.52 3.42 -10.85
N PRO A 186 -0.49 2.67 -10.42
CA PRO A 186 -0.65 1.25 -10.15
C PRO A 186 -1.62 0.96 -8.99
N PHE A 187 -1.78 1.88 -8.03
CA PHE A 187 -2.72 1.71 -6.93
C PHE A 187 -4.17 1.77 -7.39
N ILE A 188 -4.53 2.71 -8.28
CA ILE A 188 -5.87 2.81 -8.85
C ILE A 188 -6.16 1.57 -9.70
N PHE A 189 -5.21 1.10 -10.52
CA PHE A 189 -5.38 -0.14 -11.30
C PHE A 189 -5.71 -1.35 -10.43
N ALA A 190 -5.10 -1.47 -9.25
CA ALA A 190 -5.40 -2.54 -8.30
C ALA A 190 -6.81 -2.47 -7.70
N HIS A 191 -7.54 -1.36 -7.89
CA HIS A 191 -8.90 -1.15 -7.38
C HIS A 191 -9.97 -1.24 -8.48
N ILE A 192 -9.61 -1.51 -9.73
CA ILE A 192 -10.59 -1.73 -10.81
C ILE A 192 -11.45 -2.94 -10.46
N GLY A 193 -12.78 -2.78 -10.61
CA GLY A 193 -13.77 -3.81 -10.27
C GLY A 193 -14.33 -3.70 -8.86
N LYS A 194 -13.91 -2.75 -8.06
CA LYS A 194 -14.52 -2.40 -6.77
C LYS A 194 -15.71 -1.45 -6.95
N PRO A 195 -16.58 -1.27 -5.93
CA PRO A 195 -17.67 -0.30 -5.99
C PRO A 195 -17.20 1.08 -6.45
N GLU A 196 -17.96 1.73 -7.32
CA GLU A 196 -17.55 3.00 -7.95
C GLU A 196 -17.15 4.10 -6.95
N PRO A 197 -17.87 4.34 -5.84
CA PRO A 197 -17.45 5.34 -4.85
C PRO A 197 -16.08 5.02 -4.23
N GLU A 198 -15.75 3.72 -4.05
CA GLU A 198 -14.44 3.31 -3.56
C GLU A 198 -13.34 3.60 -4.59
N LEU A 199 -13.59 3.30 -5.87
CA LEU A 199 -12.63 3.56 -6.94
C LEU A 199 -12.27 5.06 -7.01
N TRP A 200 -13.26 5.95 -6.93
CA TRP A 200 -13.00 7.40 -6.88
C TRP A 200 -12.30 7.83 -5.60
N SER A 201 -12.69 7.26 -4.44
CA SER A 201 -12.04 7.58 -3.17
C SER A 201 -10.58 7.10 -3.13
N THR A 202 -10.25 6.06 -3.86
CA THR A 202 -8.89 5.52 -3.98
C THR A 202 -7.91 6.55 -4.55
N PHE A 203 -8.35 7.40 -5.46
CA PHE A 203 -7.52 8.48 -6.01
C PHE A 203 -7.07 9.44 -4.90
N PHE A 204 -7.98 9.88 -4.05
CA PHE A 204 -7.68 10.81 -2.95
C PHE A 204 -7.02 10.09 -1.76
N GLY A 205 -7.59 8.98 -1.33
CA GLY A 205 -7.10 8.18 -0.21
C GLY A 205 -5.69 7.63 -0.45
N GLY A 206 -5.43 7.21 -1.69
CA GLY A 206 -4.10 6.78 -2.08
C GLY A 206 -3.05 7.88 -1.97
N ALA A 207 -3.39 9.12 -2.38
CA ALA A 207 -2.52 10.28 -2.24
C ALA A 207 -2.26 10.63 -0.75
N VAL A 208 -3.29 10.53 0.10
CA VAL A 208 -3.17 10.73 1.55
C VAL A 208 -2.21 9.70 2.15
N PHE A 209 -2.33 8.41 1.79
CA PHE A 209 -1.44 7.37 2.28
C PHE A 209 0.00 7.54 1.75
N ALA A 210 0.18 7.94 0.49
CA ALA A 210 1.51 8.24 -0.04
C ALA A 210 2.15 9.43 0.69
N TRP A 211 1.36 10.48 0.98
CA TRP A 211 1.81 11.63 1.76
C TRP A 211 2.15 11.22 3.21
N LEU A 212 1.32 10.39 3.86
CA LEU A 212 1.57 9.88 5.20
C LEU A 212 2.92 9.13 5.27
N ASN A 213 3.20 8.28 4.27
CA ASN A 213 4.45 7.54 4.19
C ASN A 213 5.66 8.45 3.92
N TRP A 214 5.50 9.40 3.01
CA TRP A 214 6.51 10.45 2.80
C TRP A 214 6.77 11.24 4.07
N ARG A 215 5.71 11.66 4.79
CA ARG A 215 5.82 12.48 6.00
C ARG A 215 6.46 11.74 7.17
N THR A 216 6.15 10.46 7.33
CA THR A 216 6.63 9.63 8.46
C THR A 216 7.90 8.86 8.16
N GLY A 217 8.20 8.63 6.89
CA GLY A 217 9.28 7.74 6.46
C GLY A 217 8.98 6.25 6.75
N SER A 218 7.70 5.89 6.85
CA SER A 218 7.25 4.56 7.28
C SER A 218 6.01 4.11 6.51
N ILE A 219 5.93 2.82 6.18
CA ILE A 219 4.71 2.20 5.63
C ILE A 219 3.78 1.67 6.71
N VAL A 220 4.23 1.60 7.96
CA VAL A 220 3.47 0.98 9.06
C VAL A 220 2.15 1.71 9.29
N TRP A 221 2.16 3.03 9.26
CA TRP A 221 1.00 3.84 9.59
C TRP A 221 -0.08 3.80 8.52
N SER A 222 0.30 3.88 7.24
CA SER A 222 -0.65 3.69 6.13
C SER A 222 -1.15 2.26 6.06
N GLY A 223 -0.28 1.28 6.30
CA GLY A 223 -0.64 -0.13 6.34
C GLY A 223 -1.68 -0.43 7.42
N LEU A 224 -1.46 0.05 8.66
CA LEU A 224 -2.45 -0.09 9.74
C LEU A 224 -3.78 0.60 9.39
N GLY A 225 -3.73 1.80 8.82
CA GLY A 225 -4.92 2.51 8.36
C GLY A 225 -5.68 1.76 7.27
N HIS A 226 -4.96 1.19 6.31
CA HIS A 226 -5.55 0.42 5.21
C HIS A 226 -6.20 -0.88 5.72
N VAL A 227 -5.52 -1.62 6.60
CA VAL A 227 -6.09 -2.82 7.26
C VAL A 227 -7.34 -2.45 8.03
N TYR A 228 -7.30 -1.37 8.83
CA TYR A 228 -8.45 -0.89 9.58
C TYR A 228 -9.65 -0.60 8.68
N ILE A 229 -9.46 0.16 7.60
CA ILE A 229 -10.52 0.54 6.65
C ILE A 229 -11.17 -0.70 6.05
N LEU A 230 -10.37 -1.66 5.57
CA LEU A 230 -10.91 -2.87 4.92
C LEU A 230 -11.59 -3.80 5.92
N VAL A 231 -10.99 -4.05 7.08
CA VAL A 231 -11.60 -4.92 8.11
C VAL A 231 -12.91 -4.32 8.60
N LEU A 232 -12.96 -3.01 8.89
CA LEU A 232 -14.18 -2.34 9.28
C LEU A 232 -15.27 -2.42 8.19
N MET A 233 -14.90 -2.26 6.91
CA MET A 233 -15.83 -2.39 5.79
C MET A 233 -16.44 -3.79 5.73
N ILE A 234 -15.64 -4.85 5.87
CA ILE A 234 -16.12 -6.23 5.88
C ILE A 234 -17.05 -6.49 7.07
N VAL A 235 -16.66 -6.03 8.27
CA VAL A 235 -17.49 -6.16 9.49
C VAL A 235 -18.83 -5.45 9.31
N ALA A 236 -18.81 -4.20 8.89
CA ALA A 236 -20.01 -3.37 8.74
C ALA A 236 -20.93 -3.84 7.60
N ALA A 237 -20.38 -4.43 6.55
CA ALA A 237 -21.14 -5.03 5.46
C ALA A 237 -21.72 -6.42 5.80
N GLY A 238 -21.37 -7.02 6.95
CA GLY A 238 -21.86 -8.33 7.39
C GLY A 238 -21.05 -9.53 6.87
N GLY A 239 -19.81 -9.33 6.46
CA GLY A 239 -18.95 -10.38 5.91
C GLY A 239 -18.23 -11.27 6.94
N ILE A 240 -18.46 -11.08 8.25
CA ILE A 240 -17.88 -11.93 9.30
C ILE A 240 -18.75 -13.15 9.54
N ARG A 241 -18.13 -14.33 9.60
CA ARG A 241 -18.82 -15.57 10.06
C ARG A 241 -18.91 -15.54 11.59
N SER A 242 -20.11 -15.75 12.11
CA SER A 242 -20.38 -15.97 13.53
C SER A 242 -19.89 -17.34 13.98
#